data_267dca275dab69979742e2ca52e03831
#
_entry.id   267dca275dab69979742e2ca52e03831
#
_cell.length_a   1.000
_cell.length_b   1.000
_cell.length_c   1.000
_cell.angle_alpha   90.00
_cell.angle_beta   90.00
_cell.angle_gamma   90.00
#
_symmetry.space_group_name_H-M   'P 1'
#
loop_
_entity.id
_entity.type
_entity.pdbx_description
1 polymer ?
#
loop_
_entity_poly.entity_id
_entity_poly.type
_entity_poly.pdbx_seq_one_letter_code
_entity_poly.pdbx_strand_id
1 'polypeptide(L)'
;MNYIKSLVQILGATLLLLLMSSTSTNYLAAKREYYEIKIYHITGKDQETRVDQFLQKAYLPALHRAGIKNIGVYKPIAKDTTAGKRIYVFIPLRKLEQLSTLPALLDKDATFQSEGADYLKTAWDKPAYVRIESIVLQAFKDMPFMALPKLNGPASERVYELRSYEGGSEQLYQKKVHMFNEGQEISIFTRLGFNAVFYAEVLSGRRMPNLMYMTSFDNIESRDEHWKSFGADPFWKKISALPEYQHTVSKANIYLLQPAAYSEI
;
A
#
# COMPACT_ATOMS: atom_id res chain seq x y z
N MET A 1 4.43 -21.55 -68.67
CA MET A 1 5.60 -21.29 -67.84
C MET A 1 5.46 -19.99 -67.04
N ASN A 2 4.64 -19.02 -67.42
CA ASN A 2 4.47 -17.73 -66.69
C ASN A 2 3.49 -17.79 -65.50
N TYR A 3 2.49 -18.70 -65.51
CA TYR A 3 1.52 -18.84 -64.45
C TYR A 3 2.11 -19.43 -63.16
N ILE A 4 3.09 -20.35 -63.28
CA ILE A 4 3.74 -20.98 -62.09
C ILE A 4 4.65 -19.98 -61.41
N LYS A 5 5.31 -19.08 -62.12
CA LYS A 5 6.12 -18.01 -61.46
C LYS A 5 5.30 -16.98 -60.68
N SER A 6 4.13 -16.61 -61.20
CA SER A 6 3.20 -15.73 -60.50
C SER A 6 2.61 -16.37 -59.25
N LEU A 7 2.31 -17.68 -59.26
CA LEU A 7 1.78 -18.37 -58.07
C LEU A 7 2.81 -18.46 -56.93
N VAL A 8 4.07 -18.72 -57.26
CA VAL A 8 5.17 -18.78 -56.27
C VAL A 8 5.46 -17.41 -55.67
N GLN A 9 5.34 -16.32 -56.45
CA GLN A 9 5.52 -14.97 -55.92
C GLN A 9 4.37 -14.53 -54.98
N ILE A 10 3.12 -14.92 -55.24
CA ILE A 10 1.97 -14.64 -54.41
C ILE A 10 2.04 -15.44 -53.11
N LEU A 11 2.43 -16.72 -53.14
CA LEU A 11 2.62 -17.53 -51.92
C LEU A 11 3.78 -17.02 -51.07
N GLY A 12 4.89 -16.54 -51.70
CA GLY A 12 6.02 -15.96 -50.97
C GLY A 12 5.66 -14.66 -50.25
N ALA A 13 4.86 -13.79 -50.90
CA ALA A 13 4.42 -12.53 -50.32
C ALA A 13 3.41 -12.74 -49.15
N THR A 14 2.51 -13.73 -49.24
CA THR A 14 1.55 -14.06 -48.16
C THR A 14 2.24 -14.71 -46.97
N LEU A 15 3.29 -15.50 -47.17
CA LEU A 15 4.05 -16.10 -46.07
C LEU A 15 4.92 -15.06 -45.33
N LEU A 16 5.44 -14.05 -46.06
CA LEU A 16 6.20 -12.95 -45.46
C LEU A 16 5.32 -12.01 -44.63
N LEU A 17 4.05 -11.79 -45.05
CA LEU A 17 3.07 -10.99 -44.30
C LEU A 17 2.57 -11.70 -43.01
N LEU A 18 2.52 -13.05 -43.03
CA LEU A 18 2.17 -13.84 -41.86
C LEU A 18 3.30 -13.91 -40.82
N LEU A 19 4.55 -13.75 -41.22
CA LEU A 19 5.70 -13.71 -40.31
C LEU A 19 5.91 -12.33 -39.62
N MET A 20 5.29 -11.27 -40.14
CA MET A 20 5.37 -9.93 -39.53
C MET A 20 4.30 -9.65 -38.48
N SER A 21 3.30 -10.54 -38.29
CA SER A 21 2.17 -10.30 -37.36
C SER A 21 2.32 -10.89 -35.98
N SER A 22 3.49 -11.35 -35.56
CA SER A 22 3.66 -11.98 -34.22
C SER A 22 4.82 -11.46 -33.38
N THR A 23 5.21 -10.21 -33.54
CA THR A 23 5.94 -9.53 -32.46
C THR A 23 4.94 -8.81 -31.55
N SER A 24 4.13 -9.59 -30.82
CA SER A 24 3.55 -9.14 -29.58
C SER A 24 4.72 -8.84 -28.66
N THR A 25 5.18 -7.61 -28.63
CA THR A 25 5.99 -7.12 -27.52
C THR A 25 5.13 -7.28 -26.28
N ASN A 26 5.27 -8.42 -25.62
CA ASN A 26 4.84 -8.54 -24.23
C ASN A 26 5.63 -7.48 -23.46
N TYR A 27 5.10 -6.28 -23.36
CA TYR A 27 5.49 -5.34 -22.33
C TYR A 27 5.19 -6.05 -21.01
N LEU A 28 6.20 -6.74 -20.47
CA LEU A 28 6.16 -7.21 -19.09
C LEU A 28 6.03 -5.92 -18.27
N ALA A 29 4.81 -5.62 -17.89
CA ALA A 29 4.56 -4.53 -16.95
C ALA A 29 5.52 -4.72 -15.76
N ALA A 30 6.29 -3.71 -15.44
CA ALA A 30 7.24 -3.77 -14.34
C ALA A 30 6.51 -4.34 -13.11
N LYS A 31 7.10 -5.39 -12.52
CA LYS A 31 6.49 -6.09 -11.39
C LYS A 31 6.35 -5.11 -10.23
N ARG A 32 5.12 -4.83 -9.81
CA ARG A 32 4.78 -3.99 -8.67
C ARG A 32 4.12 -4.83 -7.59
N GLU A 33 4.43 -4.53 -6.32
CA GLU A 33 3.77 -5.14 -5.17
C GLU A 33 2.33 -4.66 -5.04
N TYR A 34 1.55 -5.46 -4.32
CA TYR A 34 0.24 -5.10 -3.82
C TYR A 34 0.31 -5.00 -2.30
N TYR A 35 -0.60 -4.25 -1.72
CA TYR A 35 -0.70 -4.11 -0.28
C TYR A 35 -2.15 -4.27 0.16
N GLU A 36 -2.34 -4.86 1.33
CA GLU A 36 -3.61 -4.76 2.05
C GLU A 36 -3.37 -3.93 3.32
N ILE A 37 -4.22 -2.92 3.55
CA ILE A 37 -4.30 -2.25 4.84
C ILE A 37 -5.60 -2.69 5.50
N LYS A 38 -5.49 -3.48 6.57
CA LYS A 38 -6.62 -3.81 7.44
C LYS A 38 -6.72 -2.80 8.57
N ILE A 39 -7.93 -2.28 8.80
CA ILE A 39 -8.18 -1.35 9.90
C ILE A 39 -9.22 -1.98 10.81
N TYR A 40 -8.79 -2.39 12.00
CA TYR A 40 -9.68 -2.85 13.04
C TYR A 40 -10.27 -1.65 13.77
N HIS A 41 -11.59 -1.56 13.80
CA HIS A 41 -12.32 -0.62 14.64
C HIS A 41 -12.65 -1.30 15.97
N ILE A 42 -12.27 -0.68 17.05
CA ILE A 42 -12.45 -1.19 18.43
C ILE A 42 -13.09 -0.12 19.31
N THR A 43 -13.73 -0.53 20.40
CA THR A 43 -14.41 0.36 21.34
C THR A 43 -13.67 0.57 22.66
N GLY A 44 -12.64 -0.22 22.94
CA GLY A 44 -11.93 -0.11 24.22
C GLY A 44 -10.80 -1.10 24.39
N LYS A 45 -10.23 -1.10 25.60
CA LYS A 45 -9.01 -1.83 25.93
C LYS A 45 -9.14 -3.35 25.78
N ASP A 46 -10.31 -3.92 26.09
CA ASP A 46 -10.53 -5.36 26.01
C ASP A 46 -10.43 -5.85 24.55
N GLN A 47 -11.09 -5.15 23.62
CA GLN A 47 -10.99 -5.45 22.20
C GLN A 47 -9.56 -5.19 21.68
N GLU A 48 -8.93 -4.09 22.09
CA GLU A 48 -7.55 -3.80 21.74
C GLU A 48 -6.63 -4.95 22.15
N THR A 49 -6.70 -5.39 23.41
CA THR A 49 -5.87 -6.49 23.93
C THR A 49 -6.11 -7.80 23.16
N ARG A 50 -7.36 -8.12 22.88
CA ARG A 50 -7.73 -9.34 22.15
C ARG A 50 -7.21 -9.31 20.71
N VAL A 51 -7.36 -8.18 20.02
CA VAL A 51 -6.81 -8.02 18.65
C VAL A 51 -5.29 -8.07 18.68
N ASP A 52 -4.61 -7.41 19.62
CA ASP A 52 -3.15 -7.47 19.75
C ASP A 52 -2.66 -8.90 19.96
N GLN A 53 -3.27 -9.66 20.87
CA GLN A 53 -2.91 -11.06 21.12
C GLN A 53 -3.10 -11.93 19.88
N PHE A 54 -4.22 -11.76 19.19
CA PHE A 54 -4.49 -12.45 17.93
C PHE A 54 -3.45 -12.12 16.86
N LEU A 55 -3.17 -10.84 16.64
CA LEU A 55 -2.18 -10.41 15.65
C LEU A 55 -0.80 -10.97 15.97
N GLN A 56 -0.35 -10.79 17.21
CA GLN A 56 0.99 -11.19 17.63
C GLN A 56 1.20 -12.71 17.67
N LYS A 57 0.23 -13.48 18.20
CA LYS A 57 0.42 -14.90 18.47
C LYS A 57 -0.06 -15.82 17.35
N ALA A 58 -1.07 -15.40 16.59
CA ALA A 58 -1.70 -16.23 15.58
C ALA A 58 -1.50 -15.69 14.14
N TYR A 59 -1.90 -14.43 13.90
CA TYR A 59 -2.02 -13.93 12.52
C TYR A 59 -0.67 -13.67 11.86
N LEU A 60 0.22 -12.89 12.48
CA LEU A 60 1.56 -12.61 11.93
C LEU A 60 2.37 -13.90 11.71
N PRO A 61 2.47 -14.83 12.69
CA PRO A 61 3.14 -16.11 12.46
C PRO A 61 2.54 -16.93 11.32
N ALA A 62 1.22 -16.91 11.15
CA ALA A 62 0.56 -17.63 10.05
C ALA A 62 0.83 -16.95 8.69
N LEU A 63 0.87 -15.62 8.63
CA LEU A 63 1.29 -14.89 7.43
C LEU A 63 2.73 -15.24 7.04
N HIS A 64 3.64 -15.39 8.01
CA HIS A 64 5.01 -15.84 7.75
C HIS A 64 5.05 -17.25 7.14
N ARG A 65 4.26 -18.19 7.67
CA ARG A 65 4.14 -19.54 7.09
C ARG A 65 3.56 -19.51 5.67
N ALA A 66 2.70 -18.52 5.36
CA ALA A 66 2.20 -18.27 4.02
C ALA A 66 3.20 -17.50 3.12
N GLY A 67 4.43 -17.21 3.61
CA GLY A 67 5.49 -16.54 2.86
C GLY A 67 5.39 -15.02 2.80
N ILE A 68 4.53 -14.41 3.63
CA ILE A 68 4.38 -12.95 3.76
C ILE A 68 5.23 -12.48 4.95
N LYS A 69 6.02 -11.43 4.75
CA LYS A 69 6.97 -10.88 5.74
C LYS A 69 6.85 -9.35 5.77
N ASN A 70 7.51 -8.73 6.75
CA ASN A 70 7.53 -7.28 6.93
C ASN A 70 6.12 -6.71 7.12
N ILE A 71 5.36 -7.28 8.05
CA ILE A 71 4.01 -6.87 8.36
C ILE A 71 4.06 -5.72 9.37
N GLY A 72 3.49 -4.58 9.00
CA GLY A 72 3.39 -3.43 9.89
C GLY A 72 2.12 -3.49 10.73
N VAL A 73 2.24 -3.28 12.04
CA VAL A 73 1.09 -3.10 12.93
C VAL A 73 1.23 -1.77 13.66
N TYR A 74 0.22 -0.93 13.54
CA TYR A 74 0.29 0.44 14.03
C TYR A 74 -0.97 0.83 14.79
N LYS A 75 -0.78 1.76 15.73
CA LYS A 75 -1.86 2.40 16.48
C LYS A 75 -1.77 3.91 16.35
N PRO A 76 -2.88 4.63 16.32
CA PRO A 76 -2.85 6.09 16.36
C PRO A 76 -2.10 6.59 17.59
N ILE A 77 -1.30 7.66 17.44
CA ILE A 77 -0.63 8.32 18.58
C ILE A 77 -1.66 8.86 19.57
N ALA A 78 -1.26 9.07 20.82
CA ALA A 78 -2.18 9.47 21.90
C ALA A 78 -2.99 10.76 21.63
N LYS A 79 -2.41 11.69 20.83
CA LYS A 79 -3.07 12.95 20.45
C LYS A 79 -4.09 12.81 19.31
N ASP A 80 -4.13 11.66 18.61
CA ASP A 80 -5.08 11.43 17.52
C ASP A 80 -6.48 11.13 18.08
N THR A 81 -7.52 11.67 17.46
CA THR A 81 -8.92 11.48 17.86
C THR A 81 -9.40 10.03 17.75
N THR A 82 -8.65 9.19 17.05
CA THR A 82 -8.90 7.76 16.87
C THR A 82 -8.02 6.88 17.77
N ALA A 83 -7.24 7.48 18.69
CA ALA A 83 -6.45 6.75 19.67
C ALA A 83 -7.33 5.81 20.49
N GLY A 84 -6.88 4.58 20.69
CA GLY A 84 -7.63 3.52 21.36
C GLY A 84 -8.89 3.03 20.62
N LYS A 85 -9.12 3.47 19.38
CA LYS A 85 -10.28 3.10 18.56
C LYS A 85 -9.93 2.37 17.28
N ARG A 86 -8.66 2.33 16.90
CA ARG A 86 -8.19 1.70 15.64
C ARG A 86 -6.86 1.00 15.80
N ILE A 87 -6.71 -0.11 15.07
CA ILE A 87 -5.42 -0.79 14.85
C ILE A 87 -5.28 -0.96 13.34
N TYR A 88 -4.14 -0.57 12.79
CA TYR A 88 -3.81 -0.65 11.37
C TYR A 88 -2.83 -1.80 11.16
N VAL A 89 -3.10 -2.65 10.17
CA VAL A 89 -2.21 -3.74 9.77
C VAL A 89 -1.87 -3.56 8.29
N PHE A 90 -0.61 -3.33 7.99
CA PHE A 90 -0.07 -3.25 6.64
C PHE A 90 0.50 -4.61 6.24
N ILE A 91 0.03 -5.18 5.14
CA ILE A 91 0.39 -6.51 4.66
C ILE A 91 0.89 -6.40 3.23
N PRO A 92 2.20 -6.58 2.97
CA PRO A 92 2.73 -6.60 1.61
C PRO A 92 2.42 -7.93 0.93
N LEU A 93 1.97 -7.86 -0.32
CA LEU A 93 1.57 -8.99 -1.14
C LEU A 93 2.34 -8.98 -2.46
N ARG A 94 2.86 -10.11 -2.88
CA ARG A 94 3.57 -10.24 -4.16
C ARG A 94 2.63 -10.32 -5.36
N LYS A 95 1.40 -10.77 -5.13
CA LYS A 95 0.36 -10.99 -6.14
C LYS A 95 -1.01 -10.69 -5.54
N LEU A 96 -1.89 -10.15 -6.36
CA LEU A 96 -3.26 -9.81 -5.94
C LEU A 96 -4.07 -11.07 -5.52
N GLU A 97 -3.80 -12.22 -6.16
CA GLU A 97 -4.47 -13.48 -5.85
C GLU A 97 -4.26 -13.94 -4.40
N GLN A 98 -3.20 -13.46 -3.72
CA GLN A 98 -2.98 -13.79 -2.31
C GLN A 98 -4.12 -13.34 -1.41
N LEU A 99 -4.83 -12.26 -1.76
CA LEU A 99 -6.03 -11.81 -1.02
C LEU A 99 -7.13 -12.87 -0.96
N SER A 100 -7.36 -13.58 -2.06
CA SER A 100 -8.41 -14.60 -2.15
C SER A 100 -7.96 -15.98 -1.67
N THR A 101 -6.66 -16.28 -1.75
CA THR A 101 -6.13 -17.60 -1.38
C THR A 101 -5.71 -17.69 0.08
N LEU A 102 -5.30 -16.56 0.68
CA LEU A 102 -4.83 -16.51 2.07
C LEU A 102 -5.86 -17.01 3.09
N PRO A 103 -7.16 -16.66 3.05
CA PRO A 103 -8.14 -17.18 4.00
C PRO A 103 -8.19 -18.71 4.02
N ALA A 104 -8.21 -19.36 2.86
CA ALA A 104 -8.23 -20.83 2.77
C ALA A 104 -6.94 -21.49 3.26
N LEU A 105 -5.78 -20.79 3.19
CA LEU A 105 -4.53 -21.26 3.79
C LEU A 105 -4.59 -21.17 5.32
N LEU A 106 -5.10 -20.06 5.84
CA LEU A 106 -5.25 -19.84 7.29
C LEU A 106 -6.26 -20.80 7.91
N ASP A 107 -7.35 -21.13 7.23
CA ASP A 107 -8.34 -22.08 7.71
C ASP A 107 -7.76 -23.47 7.91
N LYS A 108 -6.75 -23.85 7.13
CA LYS A 108 -6.04 -25.15 7.21
C LYS A 108 -4.85 -25.12 8.16
N ASP A 109 -4.44 -23.96 8.66
CA ASP A 109 -3.31 -23.82 9.57
C ASP A 109 -3.75 -24.13 11.02
N ALA A 110 -3.44 -25.33 11.48
CA ALA A 110 -3.83 -25.80 12.83
C ALA A 110 -3.28 -24.89 13.95
N THR A 111 -2.06 -24.36 13.79
CA THR A 111 -1.46 -23.42 14.76
C THR A 111 -2.22 -22.11 14.78
N PHE A 112 -2.56 -21.55 13.62
CA PHE A 112 -3.39 -20.36 13.54
C PHE A 112 -4.75 -20.54 14.21
N GLN A 113 -5.39 -21.69 13.97
CA GLN A 113 -6.69 -22.02 14.54
C GLN A 113 -6.65 -22.18 16.07
N SER A 114 -5.57 -22.78 16.61
CA SER A 114 -5.42 -22.96 18.07
C SER A 114 -5.02 -21.67 18.78
N GLU A 115 -3.97 -20.98 18.29
CA GLU A 115 -3.47 -19.74 18.91
C GLU A 115 -4.46 -18.56 18.74
N GLY A 116 -5.22 -18.56 17.65
CA GLY A 116 -6.23 -17.56 17.35
C GLY A 116 -7.61 -17.85 17.94
N ALA A 117 -7.81 -18.93 18.66
CA ALA A 117 -9.13 -19.44 19.04
C ALA A 117 -10.00 -18.43 19.81
N ASP A 118 -9.44 -17.66 20.73
CA ASP A 118 -10.18 -16.63 21.50
C ASP A 118 -10.76 -15.54 20.60
N TYR A 119 -10.02 -15.15 19.57
CA TYR A 119 -10.47 -14.17 18.58
C TYR A 119 -11.40 -14.77 17.52
N LEU A 120 -11.04 -15.95 16.98
CA LEU A 120 -11.76 -16.60 15.87
C LEU A 120 -13.12 -17.16 16.29
N LYS A 121 -13.23 -17.65 17.54
CA LYS A 121 -14.43 -18.29 18.09
C LYS A 121 -15.15 -17.42 19.10
N THR A 122 -14.95 -16.10 19.02
CA THR A 122 -15.59 -15.16 19.96
C THR A 122 -17.13 -15.27 19.90
N ALA A 123 -17.79 -15.13 21.04
CA ALA A 123 -19.25 -15.14 21.10
C ALA A 123 -19.85 -13.92 20.40
N TRP A 124 -21.02 -14.06 19.86
CA TRP A 124 -21.70 -13.00 19.09
C TRP A 124 -22.01 -11.74 19.91
N ASP A 125 -22.19 -11.89 21.21
CA ASP A 125 -22.45 -10.83 22.18
C ASP A 125 -21.18 -10.20 22.79
N LYS A 126 -20.00 -10.79 22.49
CA LYS A 126 -18.66 -10.29 22.92
C LYS A 126 -17.69 -10.19 21.77
N PRO A 127 -17.99 -9.38 20.75
CA PRO A 127 -17.18 -9.33 19.53
C PRO A 127 -15.76 -8.83 19.81
N ALA A 128 -14.78 -9.42 19.15
CA ALA A 128 -13.37 -9.05 19.29
C ALA A 128 -13.07 -7.66 18.68
N TYR A 129 -13.92 -7.16 17.82
CA TYR A 129 -13.82 -5.85 17.16
C TYR A 129 -15.22 -5.37 16.74
N VAL A 130 -15.34 -4.11 16.37
CA VAL A 130 -16.60 -3.56 15.83
C VAL A 130 -16.72 -3.82 14.32
N ARG A 131 -15.67 -3.50 13.57
CA ARG A 131 -15.59 -3.64 12.11
C ARG A 131 -14.14 -3.83 11.67
N ILE A 132 -13.96 -4.42 10.51
CA ILE A 132 -12.70 -4.43 9.78
C ILE A 132 -12.95 -3.73 8.44
N GLU A 133 -12.09 -2.76 8.12
CA GLU A 133 -11.96 -2.25 6.76
C GLU A 133 -10.77 -2.95 6.10
N SER A 134 -10.91 -3.30 4.83
CA SER A 134 -9.81 -3.79 4.00
C SER A 134 -9.64 -2.83 2.82
N ILE A 135 -8.44 -2.33 2.64
CA ILE A 135 -8.06 -1.43 1.54
C ILE A 135 -6.96 -2.15 0.75
N VAL A 136 -7.23 -2.34 -0.54
CA VAL A 136 -6.32 -3.03 -1.45
C VAL A 136 -5.62 -2.00 -2.33
N LEU A 137 -4.30 -2.07 -2.38
CA LEU A 137 -3.47 -1.09 -3.07
C LEU A 137 -2.49 -1.78 -4.03
N GLN A 138 -2.05 -1.01 -5.04
CA GLN A 138 -0.94 -1.38 -5.89
C GLN A 138 0.16 -0.32 -5.79
N ALA A 139 1.39 -0.74 -5.57
CA ALA A 139 2.56 0.13 -5.48
C ALA A 139 2.66 1.06 -6.71
N PHE A 140 3.15 2.28 -6.53
CA PHE A 140 3.48 3.18 -7.64
C PHE A 140 4.64 2.61 -8.46
N LYS A 141 4.72 3.01 -9.75
CA LYS A 141 5.76 2.51 -10.64
C LYS A 141 7.16 2.96 -10.23
N ASP A 142 7.30 4.16 -9.67
CA ASP A 142 8.59 4.73 -9.27
C ASP A 142 9.01 4.31 -7.85
N MET A 143 8.14 3.59 -7.13
CA MET A 143 8.46 2.82 -5.92
C MET A 143 7.69 1.49 -5.97
N PRO A 144 8.10 0.54 -6.82
CA PRO A 144 7.33 -0.68 -7.11
C PRO A 144 7.31 -1.70 -5.97
N PHE A 145 8.16 -1.52 -4.96
CA PHE A 145 8.28 -2.38 -3.78
C PHE A 145 8.30 -1.52 -2.53
N MET A 146 7.75 -2.07 -1.43
CA MET A 146 7.90 -1.43 -0.14
C MET A 146 9.37 -1.33 0.29
N ALA A 147 9.68 -0.35 1.13
CA ALA A 147 10.98 -0.24 1.77
C ALA A 147 10.86 -0.31 3.29
N LEU A 148 11.84 -0.94 3.91
CA LEU A 148 12.00 -0.88 5.36
C LEU A 148 12.63 0.47 5.73
N PRO A 149 12.03 1.25 6.64
CA PRO A 149 12.55 2.54 7.02
C PRO A 149 13.87 2.39 7.79
N LYS A 150 14.79 3.32 7.55
CA LYS A 150 16.08 3.42 8.26
C LYS A 150 15.94 4.49 9.33
N LEU A 151 15.43 4.11 10.49
CA LEU A 151 15.21 4.99 11.63
C LEU A 151 16.21 4.68 12.75
N ASN A 152 16.71 5.72 13.39
CA ASN A 152 17.69 5.61 14.47
C ASN A 152 17.06 5.73 15.87
N GLY A 153 15.88 6.38 15.95
CA GLY A 153 15.15 6.56 17.20
C GLY A 153 14.54 5.25 17.74
N PRO A 154 14.26 5.20 19.06
CA PRO A 154 13.60 4.06 19.67
C PRO A 154 12.19 3.87 19.08
N ALA A 155 11.73 2.62 18.96
CA ALA A 155 10.45 2.30 18.34
C ALA A 155 9.25 3.03 18.98
N SER A 156 9.33 3.30 20.29
CA SER A 156 8.29 4.00 21.05
C SER A 156 8.12 5.49 20.70
N GLU A 157 9.12 6.11 20.05
CA GLU A 157 9.09 7.51 19.63
C GLU A 157 8.80 7.67 18.14
N ARG A 158 8.98 6.60 17.36
CA ARG A 158 8.82 6.63 15.91
C ARG A 158 7.40 7.04 15.52
N VAL A 159 7.33 7.86 14.47
CA VAL A 159 6.06 8.28 13.89
C VAL A 159 5.97 7.75 12.46
N TYR A 160 4.91 7.02 12.18
CA TYR A 160 4.51 6.59 10.85
C TYR A 160 3.33 7.44 10.40
N GLU A 161 3.51 8.21 9.36
CA GLU A 161 2.46 9.07 8.82
C GLU A 161 1.81 8.42 7.60
N LEU A 162 0.61 7.89 7.81
CA LEU A 162 -0.23 7.35 6.74
C LEU A 162 -1.10 8.46 6.18
N ARG A 163 -0.97 8.72 4.88
CA ARG A 163 -1.80 9.69 4.17
C ARG A 163 -2.70 9.02 3.16
N SER A 164 -3.91 9.57 3.02
CA SER A 164 -4.93 9.14 2.07
C SER A 164 -5.46 10.37 1.35
N TYR A 165 -5.26 10.44 0.03
CA TYR A 165 -5.63 11.57 -0.81
C TYR A 165 -6.77 11.18 -1.75
N GLU A 166 -7.95 11.74 -1.49
CA GLU A 166 -9.15 11.53 -2.28
C GLU A 166 -9.16 12.48 -3.49
N GLY A 167 -9.38 11.95 -4.68
CA GLY A 167 -9.57 12.75 -5.90
C GLY A 167 -11.01 13.23 -6.06
N GLY A 168 -11.20 14.43 -6.58
CA GLY A 168 -12.53 14.95 -6.93
C GLY A 168 -13.16 14.29 -8.17
N SER A 169 -12.33 13.63 -8.99
CA SER A 169 -12.70 12.79 -10.13
C SER A 169 -11.55 11.86 -10.46
N GLU A 170 -11.82 10.80 -11.26
CA GLU A 170 -10.78 9.88 -11.72
C GLU A 170 -9.68 10.62 -12.51
N GLN A 171 -10.04 11.58 -13.34
CA GLN A 171 -9.07 12.34 -14.12
C GLN A 171 -8.15 13.19 -13.24
N LEU A 172 -8.69 13.89 -12.24
CA LEU A 172 -7.89 14.66 -11.27
C LEU A 172 -7.01 13.75 -10.42
N TYR A 173 -7.54 12.62 -10.00
CA TYR A 173 -6.79 11.58 -9.30
C TYR A 173 -5.61 11.08 -10.13
N GLN A 174 -5.80 10.75 -11.42
CA GLN A 174 -4.72 10.31 -12.31
C GLN A 174 -3.61 11.39 -12.45
N LYS A 175 -3.97 12.68 -12.48
CA LYS A 175 -2.99 13.76 -12.46
C LYS A 175 -2.18 13.79 -11.16
N LYS A 176 -2.81 13.49 -10.01
CA LYS A 176 -2.06 13.39 -8.74
C LYS A 176 -1.12 12.19 -8.73
N VAL A 177 -1.55 11.03 -9.25
CA VAL A 177 -0.67 9.85 -9.42
C VAL A 177 0.51 10.19 -10.36
N HIS A 178 0.25 10.87 -11.47
CA HIS A 178 1.28 11.36 -12.38
C HIS A 178 2.26 12.32 -11.68
N MET A 179 1.76 13.24 -10.85
CA MET A 179 2.61 14.16 -10.08
C MET A 179 3.60 13.42 -9.17
N PHE A 180 3.16 12.34 -8.50
CA PHE A 180 4.02 11.52 -7.66
C PHE A 180 5.14 10.84 -8.45
N ASN A 181 4.81 10.28 -9.61
CA ASN A 181 5.73 9.52 -10.45
C ASN A 181 6.46 10.45 -11.44
N GLU A 182 5.87 10.76 -12.58
CA GLU A 182 6.47 11.56 -13.66
C GLU A 182 6.79 12.99 -13.22
N GLY A 183 5.94 13.59 -12.36
CA GLY A 183 6.19 14.90 -11.73
C GLY A 183 7.28 14.88 -10.68
N GLN A 184 7.83 13.70 -10.36
CA GLN A 184 8.99 13.51 -9.46
C GLN A 184 8.75 13.94 -8.00
N GLU A 185 7.52 13.94 -7.50
CA GLU A 185 7.24 14.22 -6.08
C GLU A 185 7.94 13.19 -5.17
N ILE A 186 7.99 11.90 -5.57
CA ILE A 186 8.74 10.84 -4.85
C ILE A 186 10.23 11.19 -4.75
N SER A 187 10.83 11.78 -5.80
CA SER A 187 12.24 12.19 -5.79
C SER A 187 12.50 13.31 -4.78
N ILE A 188 11.52 14.20 -4.54
CA ILE A 188 11.63 15.25 -3.51
C ILE A 188 11.66 14.58 -2.12
N PHE A 189 10.74 13.66 -1.83
CA PHE A 189 10.72 12.91 -0.58
C PHE A 189 12.04 12.20 -0.32
N THR A 190 12.56 11.49 -1.33
CA THR A 190 13.83 10.77 -1.23
C THR A 190 14.99 11.72 -0.93
N ARG A 191 15.11 12.83 -1.66
CA ARG A 191 16.18 13.83 -1.49
C ARG A 191 16.13 14.53 -0.14
N LEU A 192 14.94 14.74 0.39
CA LEU A 192 14.74 15.37 1.70
C LEU A 192 14.79 14.37 2.86
N GLY A 193 15.14 13.11 2.60
CA GLY A 193 15.36 12.11 3.65
C GLY A 193 14.10 11.54 4.28
N PHE A 194 12.93 11.67 3.65
CA PHE A 194 11.74 10.95 4.08
C PHE A 194 11.97 9.45 3.97
N ASN A 195 11.71 8.72 5.05
CA ASN A 195 11.78 7.27 5.07
C ASN A 195 10.42 6.70 4.63
N ALA A 196 10.19 6.61 3.32
CA ALA A 196 8.95 6.09 2.78
C ALA A 196 8.88 4.57 2.97
N VAL A 197 7.73 4.08 3.43
CA VAL A 197 7.40 2.65 3.48
C VAL A 197 6.79 2.22 2.15
N PHE A 198 5.84 2.99 1.62
CA PHE A 198 5.21 2.75 0.32
C PHE A 198 4.54 4.01 -0.22
N TYR A 199 4.33 4.04 -1.54
CA TYR A 199 3.38 4.90 -2.26
C TYR A 199 2.52 4.00 -3.13
N ALA A 200 1.19 4.18 -3.15
CA ALA A 200 0.30 3.25 -3.84
C ALA A 200 -1.03 3.86 -4.30
N GLU A 201 -1.58 3.29 -5.37
CA GLU A 201 -2.95 3.51 -5.82
C GLU A 201 -3.90 2.61 -5.05
N VAL A 202 -5.04 3.11 -4.61
CA VAL A 202 -6.11 2.29 -4.05
C VAL A 202 -6.88 1.63 -5.20
N LEU A 203 -6.84 0.29 -5.26
CA LEU A 203 -7.58 -0.50 -6.25
C LEU A 203 -9.01 -0.80 -5.78
N SER A 204 -9.19 -0.99 -4.46
CA SER A 204 -10.47 -1.25 -3.84
C SER A 204 -10.45 -0.81 -2.38
N GLY A 205 -11.50 -0.15 -1.93
CA GLY A 205 -11.64 0.35 -0.57
C GLY A 205 -12.59 1.52 -0.48
N ARG A 206 -12.58 2.20 0.66
CA ARG A 206 -13.36 3.43 0.87
C ARG A 206 -12.71 4.63 0.20
N ARG A 207 -13.52 5.64 -0.13
CA ARG A 207 -13.06 6.98 -0.52
C ARG A 207 -12.34 7.02 -1.87
N MET A 208 -12.76 6.19 -2.81
CA MET A 208 -12.21 6.20 -4.18
C MET A 208 -12.80 7.35 -5.02
N PRO A 209 -12.04 7.86 -6.00
CA PRO A 209 -10.66 7.49 -6.33
C PRO A 209 -9.68 8.02 -5.27
N ASN A 210 -8.67 7.22 -4.91
CA ASN A 210 -7.79 7.50 -3.77
C ASN A 210 -6.39 6.93 -4.00
N LEU A 211 -5.39 7.62 -3.51
CA LEU A 211 -4.05 7.09 -3.32
C LEU A 211 -3.66 7.16 -1.84
N MET A 212 -2.80 6.26 -1.43
CA MET A 212 -2.27 6.26 -0.07
C MET A 212 -0.77 6.08 -0.08
N TYR A 213 -0.11 6.64 0.92
CA TYR A 213 1.30 6.43 1.14
C TYR A 213 1.65 6.54 2.62
N MET A 214 2.79 5.97 2.99
CA MET A 214 3.30 6.02 4.35
C MET A 214 4.75 6.45 4.35
N THR A 215 5.05 7.49 5.12
CA THR A 215 6.40 7.94 5.47
C THR A 215 6.63 7.76 6.96
N SER A 216 7.89 7.67 7.36
CA SER A 216 8.24 7.39 8.76
C SER A 216 9.40 8.28 9.24
N PHE A 217 9.41 8.55 10.53
CA PHE A 217 10.30 9.52 11.18
C PHE A 217 10.74 9.00 12.54
N ASP A 218 11.92 9.41 13.00
CA ASP A 218 12.45 9.03 14.31
C ASP A 218 11.55 9.49 15.47
N ASN A 219 10.92 10.67 15.32
CA ASN A 219 9.97 11.26 16.28
C ASN A 219 9.10 12.33 15.60
N ILE A 220 8.24 13.00 16.37
CA ILE A 220 7.33 14.03 15.85
C ILE A 220 8.06 15.29 15.42
N GLU A 221 9.12 15.67 16.10
CA GLU A 221 9.95 16.84 15.79
C GLU A 221 10.64 16.65 14.44
N SER A 222 11.25 15.49 14.22
CA SER A 222 11.85 15.11 12.93
C SER A 222 10.83 15.14 11.80
N ARG A 223 9.63 14.63 12.05
CA ARG A 223 8.50 14.69 11.09
C ARG A 223 8.19 16.14 10.70
N ASP A 224 8.07 17.04 11.66
CA ASP A 224 7.69 18.44 11.43
C ASP A 224 8.79 19.20 10.67
N GLU A 225 10.06 18.93 10.95
CA GLU A 225 11.21 19.48 10.21
C GLU A 225 11.24 19.03 8.75
N HIS A 226 10.98 17.75 8.49
CA HIS A 226 10.91 17.21 7.13
C HIS A 226 9.78 17.88 6.32
N TRP A 227 8.58 18.01 6.90
CA TRP A 227 7.47 18.67 6.21
C TRP A 227 7.71 20.17 6.00
N LYS A 228 8.36 20.86 6.94
CA LYS A 228 8.80 22.24 6.77
C LYS A 228 9.77 22.36 5.60
N SER A 229 10.75 21.46 5.51
CA SER A 229 11.73 21.41 4.43
C SER A 229 11.07 21.11 3.07
N PHE A 230 10.10 20.18 3.03
CA PHE A 230 9.32 19.88 1.84
C PHE A 230 8.53 21.09 1.36
N GLY A 231 7.82 21.79 2.24
CA GLY A 231 7.07 23.00 1.88
C GLY A 231 7.94 24.16 1.41
N ALA A 232 9.20 24.23 1.86
CA ALA A 232 10.17 25.24 1.45
C ALA A 232 10.89 24.89 0.13
N ASP A 233 10.85 23.65 -0.31
CA ASP A 233 11.60 23.13 -1.45
C ASP A 233 11.27 23.86 -2.76
N PRO A 234 12.27 24.39 -3.50
CA PRO A 234 12.02 25.14 -4.72
C PRO A 234 11.38 24.31 -5.84
N PHE A 235 11.76 23.01 -5.94
CA PHE A 235 11.19 22.14 -6.96
C PHE A 235 9.73 21.78 -6.63
N TRP A 236 9.43 21.51 -5.35
CA TRP A 236 8.05 21.35 -4.89
C TRP A 236 7.20 22.57 -5.25
N LYS A 237 7.67 23.78 -4.93
CA LYS A 237 6.95 25.04 -5.28
C LYS A 237 6.71 25.16 -6.76
N LYS A 238 7.68 24.76 -7.59
CA LYS A 238 7.54 24.77 -9.05
C LYS A 238 6.48 23.78 -9.53
N ILE A 239 6.58 22.50 -9.17
CA ILE A 239 5.64 21.48 -9.68
C ILE A 239 4.23 21.66 -9.12
N SER A 240 4.10 22.03 -7.84
CA SER A 240 2.79 22.25 -7.22
C SER A 240 2.05 23.47 -7.79
N ALA A 241 2.74 24.40 -8.44
CA ALA A 241 2.14 25.56 -9.11
C ALA A 241 1.68 25.27 -10.56
N LEU A 242 2.03 24.11 -11.13
CA LEU A 242 1.63 23.76 -12.50
C LEU A 242 0.11 23.60 -12.59
N PRO A 243 -0.55 24.20 -13.59
CA PRO A 243 -2.01 24.13 -13.74
C PRO A 243 -2.56 22.70 -13.78
N GLU A 244 -1.81 21.77 -14.36
CA GLU A 244 -2.20 20.37 -14.48
C GLU A 244 -2.31 19.65 -13.12
N TYR A 245 -1.61 20.12 -12.07
CA TYR A 245 -1.61 19.53 -10.73
C TYR A 245 -2.49 20.29 -9.72
N GLN A 246 -3.11 21.39 -10.14
CA GLN A 246 -4.01 22.13 -9.27
C GLN A 246 -5.32 21.37 -9.02
N HIS A 247 -5.83 21.47 -7.80
CA HIS A 247 -7.12 20.88 -7.38
C HIS A 247 -7.22 19.35 -7.56
N THR A 248 -6.08 18.65 -7.61
CA THR A 248 -6.02 17.19 -7.81
C THR A 248 -6.40 16.39 -6.56
N VAL A 249 -6.41 17.01 -5.39
CA VAL A 249 -6.81 16.42 -4.11
C VAL A 249 -8.03 17.16 -3.56
N SER A 250 -9.16 16.48 -3.43
CA SER A 250 -10.38 17.04 -2.84
C SER A 250 -10.39 16.93 -1.31
N LYS A 251 -9.75 15.90 -0.77
CA LYS A 251 -9.61 15.69 0.67
C LYS A 251 -8.32 14.94 0.99
N ALA A 252 -7.57 15.46 1.96
CA ALA A 252 -6.41 14.80 2.53
C ALA A 252 -6.73 14.32 3.95
N ASN A 253 -6.55 13.02 4.21
CA ASN A 253 -6.63 12.46 5.55
C ASN A 253 -5.22 12.06 5.97
N ILE A 254 -4.81 12.49 7.16
CA ILE A 254 -3.48 12.25 7.73
C ILE A 254 -3.66 11.52 9.05
N TYR A 255 -3.00 10.37 9.18
CA TYR A 255 -3.02 9.56 10.39
C TYR A 255 -1.59 9.44 10.92
N LEU A 256 -1.38 9.91 12.14
CA LEU A 256 -0.10 9.76 12.84
C LEU A 256 -0.17 8.50 13.69
N LEU A 257 0.73 7.58 13.42
CA LEU A 257 0.71 6.22 13.95
C LEU A 257 2.03 5.92 14.67
N GLN A 258 1.96 5.06 15.69
CA GLN A 258 3.11 4.44 16.34
C GLN A 258 3.11 2.95 16.06
N PRO A 259 4.27 2.30 15.89
CA PRO A 259 4.33 0.85 15.71
C PRO A 259 3.95 0.16 17.02
N ALA A 260 3.20 -0.93 16.93
CA ALA A 260 3.03 -1.85 18.04
C ALA A 260 4.38 -2.52 18.38
N ALA A 261 4.57 -2.96 19.60
CA ALA A 261 5.83 -3.58 20.05
C ALA A 261 6.21 -4.84 19.24
N TYR A 262 5.23 -5.47 18.59
CA TYR A 262 5.39 -6.64 17.73
C TYR A 262 5.28 -6.31 16.23
N SER A 263 5.24 -5.02 15.86
CA SER A 263 5.33 -4.59 14.45
C SER A 263 6.70 -4.95 13.87
N GLU A 264 6.73 -5.38 12.62
CA GLU A 264 7.98 -5.73 11.92
C GLU A 264 8.59 -4.54 11.15
N ILE A 265 7.84 -3.46 11.10
CA ILE A 265 8.23 -2.22 10.46
C ILE A 265 8.03 -1.07 11.44
#